data_a2aa590a7274f42476f9a9f98b74e925
#
_entry.id   a2aa590a7274f42476f9a9f98b74e925
#
_cell.length_a   1.000
_cell.length_b   1.000
_cell.length_c   1.000
_cell.angle_alpha   90.00
_cell.angle_beta   90.00
_cell.angle_gamma   90.00
#
_symmetry.space_group_name_H-M   'P 1'
#
loop_
_entity.id
_entity.type
_entity.pdbx_description
1 polymer ?
#
loop_
_entity_poly.entity_id
_entity_poly.type
_entity_poly.pdbx_seq_one_letter_code
_entity_poly.pdbx_strand_id
1 'polypeptide(L)'
;MTTLPKQPFGRDASLDGQEVELDFAREWVEFYDPENPEHLIKTDMTWLLSHWTCVFGTPACQGTVAGRPDDGCCSHGAFLSDADDRANLDDSVKKLTDADWQFREKGLGRKGYLEKDELDGEKQWRTRKYKGACIFLNRPGFAGGIGCALHSKALKLDVEPLTMKPEVCWQLPIRRTQAWVDRPDGSQILKTTITEYDRRGWGEGGADLHWYCTGDPAAHIGKKQVWQSYGPELTELLGEKAYAELATMCKRRQGLGLIAVHPATVAAGPH
;
A
#
# COMPACT_ATOMS: atom_id res chain seq x y z
N MET A 1 35.89 -22.02 -0.56
CA MET A 1 34.80 -21.43 0.21
C MET A 1 33.84 -20.76 -0.79
N THR A 2 32.80 -21.48 -1.14
CA THR A 2 31.80 -21.01 -2.10
C THR A 2 30.81 -20.17 -1.31
N THR A 3 30.85 -18.86 -1.50
CA THR A 3 29.87 -17.93 -0.96
C THR A 3 28.53 -18.25 -1.65
N LEU A 4 27.55 -18.71 -0.87
CA LEU A 4 26.16 -18.81 -1.34
C LEU A 4 25.71 -17.42 -1.83
N PRO A 5 24.98 -17.35 -2.96
CA PRO A 5 24.42 -16.08 -3.40
C PRO A 5 23.49 -15.54 -2.30
N LYS A 6 23.65 -14.26 -1.93
CA LYS A 6 22.68 -13.56 -1.07
C LYS A 6 21.31 -13.77 -1.69
N GLN A 7 20.38 -14.30 -0.93
CA GLN A 7 18.99 -14.40 -1.38
C GLN A 7 18.49 -12.95 -1.59
N PRO A 8 17.90 -12.62 -2.74
CA PRO A 8 17.56 -11.25 -3.09
C PRO A 8 16.50 -10.60 -2.19
N PHE A 9 15.91 -11.35 -1.26
CA PHE A 9 14.91 -10.89 -0.28
C PHE A 9 15.18 -11.45 1.12
N GLY A 10 16.43 -11.86 1.40
CA GLY A 10 16.82 -12.28 2.74
C GLY A 10 16.86 -11.08 3.68
N ARG A 11 16.15 -11.17 4.82
CA ARG A 11 16.27 -10.21 5.91
C ARG A 11 17.73 -9.99 6.27
N ASP A 12 18.10 -8.73 6.46
CA ASP A 12 19.26 -8.43 7.28
C ASP A 12 18.94 -8.91 8.72
N ALA A 13 19.73 -9.82 9.25
CA ALA A 13 19.55 -10.37 10.61
C ALA A 13 19.63 -9.29 11.72
N SER A 14 20.00 -8.06 11.37
CA SER A 14 19.98 -6.89 12.25
C SER A 14 18.58 -6.24 12.39
N LEU A 15 17.64 -6.60 11.54
CA LEU A 15 16.25 -6.16 11.64
C LEU A 15 15.55 -7.10 12.61
N ASP A 16 15.33 -6.64 13.82
CA ASP A 16 14.85 -7.33 15.03
C ASP A 16 13.63 -8.25 14.87
N GLY A 17 13.70 -9.26 14.03
CA GLY A 17 12.86 -10.46 14.09
C GLY A 17 11.33 -10.30 14.17
N GLN A 18 10.78 -9.10 13.97
CA GLN A 18 9.36 -8.82 14.11
C GLN A 18 8.54 -9.18 12.87
N GLU A 19 9.10 -8.98 11.68
CA GLU A 19 8.39 -9.31 10.45
C GLU A 19 8.40 -10.81 10.18
N VAL A 20 7.27 -11.33 9.71
CA VAL A 20 7.16 -12.74 9.30
C VAL A 20 7.89 -12.97 7.98
N GLU A 21 8.28 -14.24 7.73
CA GLU A 21 8.85 -14.64 6.43
C GLU A 21 7.84 -14.39 5.31
N LEU A 22 8.35 -14.04 4.11
CA LEU A 22 7.52 -13.73 2.95
C LEU A 22 6.92 -14.97 2.28
N ASP A 23 7.55 -16.14 2.47
CA ASP A 23 7.15 -17.40 1.86
C ASP A 23 6.26 -18.19 2.80
N PHE A 24 4.96 -18.02 2.65
CA PHE A 24 3.92 -18.79 3.35
C PHE A 24 2.79 -19.16 2.40
N ALA A 25 2.02 -20.17 2.78
CA ALA A 25 0.87 -20.61 1.99
C ALA A 25 -0.21 -19.52 1.93
N ARG A 26 -0.68 -19.22 0.73
CA ARG A 26 -1.77 -18.27 0.48
C ARG A 26 -2.95 -18.98 -0.14
N GLU A 27 -4.12 -18.58 0.26
CA GLU A 27 -5.37 -19.02 -0.32
C GLU A 27 -5.84 -18.01 -1.37
N TRP A 28 -6.20 -18.51 -2.54
CA TRP A 28 -6.63 -17.71 -3.69
C TRP A 28 -8.06 -18.07 -4.10
N VAL A 29 -8.82 -17.04 -4.48
CA VAL A 29 -10.14 -17.20 -5.10
C VAL A 29 -10.13 -16.47 -6.43
N GLU A 30 -10.76 -17.07 -7.43
CA GLU A 30 -10.98 -16.45 -8.74
C GLU A 30 -12.49 -16.38 -9.03
N PHE A 31 -12.92 -15.26 -9.60
CA PHE A 31 -14.29 -15.06 -10.05
C PHE A 31 -14.33 -14.10 -11.24
N TYR A 32 -15.37 -14.19 -12.03
CA TYR A 32 -15.59 -13.25 -13.12
C TYR A 32 -16.27 -11.98 -12.58
N ASP A 33 -15.86 -10.84 -13.13
CA ASP A 33 -16.52 -9.57 -12.85
C ASP A 33 -18.00 -9.67 -13.24
N PRO A 34 -18.95 -9.39 -12.32
CA PRO A 34 -20.37 -9.47 -12.63
C PRO A 34 -20.85 -8.56 -13.76
N GLU A 35 -20.09 -7.50 -14.07
CA GLU A 35 -20.40 -6.56 -15.16
C GLU A 35 -19.63 -6.85 -16.45
N ASN A 36 -18.55 -7.65 -16.38
CA ASN A 36 -17.71 -7.95 -17.52
C ASN A 36 -17.24 -9.41 -17.52
N PRO A 37 -17.88 -10.31 -18.29
CA PRO A 37 -17.51 -11.73 -18.33
C PRO A 37 -16.15 -11.99 -18.98
N GLU A 38 -15.51 -11.00 -19.60
CA GLU A 38 -14.15 -11.08 -20.13
C GLU A 38 -13.09 -10.56 -19.13
N HIS A 39 -13.51 -10.30 -17.90
CA HIS A 39 -12.63 -9.86 -16.82
C HIS A 39 -12.63 -10.90 -15.69
N LEU A 40 -11.50 -11.56 -15.49
CA LEU A 40 -11.26 -12.51 -14.40
C LEU A 40 -10.54 -11.80 -13.26
N ILE A 41 -11.09 -11.89 -12.05
CA ILE A 41 -10.51 -11.32 -10.85
C ILE A 41 -9.98 -12.44 -9.98
N LYS A 42 -8.69 -12.37 -9.62
CA LYS A 42 -8.01 -13.27 -8.69
C LYS A 42 -7.66 -12.52 -7.42
N THR A 43 -8.03 -13.04 -6.26
CA THR A 43 -7.81 -12.36 -4.98
C THR A 43 -7.10 -13.26 -3.96
N ASP A 44 -6.18 -12.66 -3.22
CA ASP A 44 -5.45 -13.27 -2.10
C ASP A 44 -6.31 -13.22 -0.84
N MET A 45 -7.01 -14.31 -0.54
CA MET A 45 -7.90 -14.39 0.62
C MET A 45 -7.13 -14.35 1.94
N THR A 46 -5.89 -14.87 1.98
CA THR A 46 -5.03 -14.82 3.16
C THR A 46 -4.75 -13.37 3.57
N TRP A 47 -4.45 -12.52 2.58
CA TRP A 47 -4.26 -11.09 2.81
C TRP A 47 -5.57 -10.38 3.16
N LEU A 48 -6.61 -10.55 2.35
CA LEU A 48 -7.87 -9.84 2.50
C LEU A 48 -8.59 -10.16 3.83
N LEU A 49 -8.39 -11.37 4.38
CA LEU A 49 -8.94 -11.78 5.67
C LEU A 49 -7.97 -11.54 6.84
N SER A 50 -6.80 -10.95 6.59
CA SER A 50 -5.89 -10.54 7.66
C SER A 50 -6.43 -9.34 8.44
N HIS A 51 -5.95 -9.18 9.67
CA HIS A 51 -6.29 -8.05 10.53
C HIS A 51 -5.31 -6.88 10.42
N TRP A 52 -4.62 -6.78 9.28
CA TRP A 52 -3.75 -5.65 9.03
C TRP A 52 -4.53 -4.32 9.06
N THR A 53 -3.90 -3.31 9.63
CA THR A 53 -4.39 -1.93 9.62
C THR A 53 -3.23 -0.97 9.47
N CYS A 54 -3.46 0.19 8.85
CA CYS A 54 -2.43 1.22 8.81
C CYS A 54 -2.21 1.78 10.23
N VAL A 55 -1.03 1.52 10.78
CA VAL A 55 -0.61 2.02 12.10
C VAL A 55 0.04 3.41 12.04
N PHE A 56 -0.19 4.13 10.96
CA PHE A 56 0.24 5.50 10.74
C PHE A 56 -0.10 6.41 11.93
N GLY A 57 0.85 7.27 12.29
CA GLY A 57 0.68 8.20 13.42
C GLY A 57 0.79 7.57 14.81
N THR A 58 1.06 6.26 14.89
CA THR A 58 1.34 5.55 16.14
C THR A 58 2.82 5.19 16.26
N PRO A 59 3.32 4.87 17.47
CA PRO A 59 4.70 4.37 17.65
C PRO A 59 5.00 3.08 16.89
N ALA A 60 4.00 2.30 16.49
CA ALA A 60 4.17 1.08 15.71
C ALA A 60 4.56 1.36 14.24
N CYS A 61 4.25 2.54 13.70
CA CYS A 61 4.69 2.92 12.37
C CYS A 61 6.14 3.41 12.38
N GLN A 62 7.08 2.57 12.01
CA GLN A 62 8.50 2.94 12.02
C GLN A 62 8.87 3.95 10.93
N GLY A 63 8.08 4.07 9.86
CA GLY A 63 8.24 5.14 8.86
C GLY A 63 8.02 6.56 9.40
N THR A 64 7.66 6.70 10.68
CA THR A 64 7.50 7.98 11.36
C THR A 64 8.47 8.18 12.53
N VAL A 65 9.46 7.29 12.69
CA VAL A 65 10.45 7.39 13.77
C VAL A 65 11.40 8.56 13.54
N ALA A 66 11.69 9.31 14.60
CA ALA A 66 12.63 10.42 14.54
C ALA A 66 14.04 9.93 14.16
N GLY A 67 14.67 10.60 13.20
CA GLY A 67 16.01 10.25 12.71
C GLY A 67 16.03 9.11 11.67
N ARG A 68 14.89 8.49 11.35
CA ARG A 68 14.74 7.42 10.36
C ARG A 68 13.66 7.77 9.33
N PRO A 69 13.80 8.88 8.58
CA PRO A 69 12.76 9.34 7.64
C PRO A 69 12.65 8.47 6.39
N ASP A 70 13.61 7.62 6.14
CA ASP A 70 13.73 6.69 5.01
C ASP A 70 13.17 5.30 5.29
N ASP A 71 12.61 5.07 6.48
CA ASP A 71 11.87 3.85 6.78
C ASP A 71 10.43 3.92 6.26
N GLY A 72 9.89 2.78 5.84
CA GLY A 72 8.49 2.62 5.46
C GLY A 72 8.11 3.22 4.10
N CYS A 73 6.81 3.21 3.81
CA CYS A 73 6.24 3.49 2.47
C CYS A 73 6.49 4.91 1.94
N CYS A 74 6.79 5.89 2.79
CA CYS A 74 7.04 7.28 2.37
C CYS A 74 8.49 7.57 1.96
N SER A 75 9.41 6.61 2.09
CA SER A 75 10.85 6.82 1.81
C SER A 75 11.14 7.04 0.33
N HIS A 76 10.39 6.39 -0.55
CA HIS A 76 10.64 6.45 -2.00
C HIS A 76 9.93 7.61 -2.71
N GLY A 77 8.95 8.26 -2.08
CA GLY A 77 8.02 9.13 -2.76
C GLY A 77 6.96 8.32 -3.53
N ALA A 78 6.04 9.00 -4.21
CA ALA A 78 4.97 8.38 -4.96
C ALA A 78 5.12 8.73 -6.45
N PHE A 79 5.34 7.74 -7.30
CA PHE A 79 5.18 7.90 -8.75
C PHE A 79 3.70 8.08 -9.06
N LEU A 80 3.41 9.01 -9.95
CA LEU A 80 2.05 9.30 -10.37
C LEU A 80 1.69 8.40 -11.55
N SER A 81 0.52 7.77 -11.48
CA SER A 81 0.09 6.79 -12.49
C SER A 81 -0.21 7.45 -13.85
N ASP A 82 -0.84 8.63 -13.83
CA ASP A 82 -1.26 9.34 -15.03
C ASP A 82 -1.50 10.84 -14.78
N ALA A 83 -2.16 11.51 -15.74
CA ALA A 83 -2.48 12.93 -15.65
C ALA A 83 -3.59 13.22 -14.64
N ASP A 84 -4.53 12.30 -14.44
CA ASP A 84 -5.65 12.45 -13.53
C ASP A 84 -5.19 12.29 -12.07
N ASP A 85 -4.32 11.33 -11.79
CA ASP A 85 -3.65 11.19 -10.48
C ASP A 85 -2.86 12.46 -10.14
N ARG A 86 -2.18 13.04 -11.13
CA ARG A 86 -1.50 14.32 -10.95
C ARG A 86 -2.48 15.46 -10.65
N ALA A 87 -3.56 15.58 -11.40
CA ALA A 87 -4.56 16.63 -11.18
C ALA A 87 -5.21 16.50 -9.80
N ASN A 88 -5.53 15.29 -9.36
CA ASN A 88 -6.03 15.00 -8.02
C ASN A 88 -5.04 15.45 -6.93
N LEU A 89 -3.74 15.14 -7.10
CA LEU A 89 -2.71 15.62 -6.17
C LEU A 89 -2.60 17.15 -6.16
N ASP A 90 -2.62 17.80 -7.33
CA ASP A 90 -2.55 19.26 -7.46
C ASP A 90 -3.74 19.94 -6.74
N ASP A 91 -4.95 19.38 -6.85
CA ASP A 91 -6.15 19.85 -6.15
C ASP A 91 -6.09 19.60 -4.64
N SER A 92 -5.51 18.49 -4.24
CA SER A 92 -5.29 18.16 -2.84
C SER A 92 -4.29 19.11 -2.17
N VAL A 93 -3.22 19.45 -2.88
CA VAL A 93 -2.20 20.41 -2.40
C VAL A 93 -2.80 21.80 -2.14
N LYS A 94 -3.76 22.24 -2.95
CA LYS A 94 -4.48 23.53 -2.73
C LYS A 94 -5.23 23.58 -1.41
N LYS A 95 -5.64 22.44 -0.87
CA LYS A 95 -6.36 22.33 0.41
C LYS A 95 -5.43 22.32 1.63
N LEU A 96 -4.11 22.12 1.44
CA LEU A 96 -3.13 22.08 2.53
C LEU A 96 -2.75 23.49 2.98
N THR A 97 -2.72 23.69 4.31
CA THR A 97 -2.25 24.91 4.97
C THR A 97 -0.88 24.67 5.64
N ASP A 98 -0.28 25.73 6.17
CA ASP A 98 0.97 25.61 6.96
C ASP A 98 0.78 24.80 8.25
N ALA A 99 -0.46 24.72 8.75
CA ALA A 99 -0.81 23.87 9.89
C ALA A 99 -0.93 22.37 9.51
N ASP A 100 -1.10 22.05 8.23
CA ASP A 100 -1.27 20.68 7.77
C ASP A 100 0.05 20.10 7.23
N TRP A 101 0.92 20.94 6.62
CA TRP A 101 2.08 20.49 5.85
C TRP A 101 3.36 21.19 6.28
N GLN A 102 4.24 20.44 6.95
CA GLN A 102 5.51 20.95 7.51
C GLN A 102 6.42 21.62 6.47
N PHE A 103 6.47 21.09 5.27
CA PHE A 103 7.36 21.55 4.21
C PHE A 103 6.65 22.32 3.10
N ARG A 104 5.51 22.95 3.42
CA ARG A 104 4.66 23.64 2.44
C ARG A 104 5.42 24.75 1.70
N GLU A 105 6.16 25.59 2.39
CA GLU A 105 7.00 26.63 1.77
C GLU A 105 7.99 26.04 0.76
N LYS A 106 8.61 24.89 1.09
CA LYS A 106 9.56 24.21 0.21
C LYS A 106 8.87 23.51 -0.96
N GLY A 107 7.67 23.00 -0.73
CA GLY A 107 6.86 22.35 -1.75
C GLY A 107 6.25 23.33 -2.75
N LEU A 108 5.87 24.51 -2.32
CA LEU A 108 5.35 25.57 -3.18
C LEU A 108 6.43 26.51 -3.75
N GLY A 109 7.67 26.35 -3.30
CA GLY A 109 8.82 27.11 -3.81
C GLY A 109 9.26 26.66 -5.21
N ARG A 110 10.34 27.29 -5.71
CA ARG A 110 10.85 27.08 -7.10
C ARG A 110 11.06 25.62 -7.52
N LYS A 111 11.42 24.71 -6.59
CA LYS A 111 11.64 23.29 -6.88
C LYS A 111 10.35 22.49 -6.95
N GLY A 112 9.24 23.01 -6.44
CA GLY A 112 7.96 22.32 -6.40
C GLY A 112 7.91 21.13 -5.42
N TYR A 113 6.78 20.46 -5.40
CA TYR A 113 6.54 19.22 -4.64
C TYR A 113 6.63 17.96 -5.50
N LEU A 114 6.87 18.12 -6.80
CA LEU A 114 7.11 17.04 -7.76
C LEU A 114 8.54 17.11 -8.28
N GLU A 115 9.07 15.96 -8.65
CA GLU A 115 10.33 15.79 -9.38
C GLU A 115 10.18 14.69 -10.42
N LYS A 116 11.06 14.67 -11.42
CA LYS A 116 11.16 13.55 -12.36
C LYS A 116 12.21 12.58 -11.86
N ASP A 117 11.88 11.30 -11.87
CA ASP A 117 12.81 10.23 -11.58
C ASP A 117 12.56 9.05 -12.52
N GLU A 118 13.49 8.10 -12.53
CA GLU A 118 13.44 6.94 -13.40
C GLU A 118 12.64 5.81 -12.72
N LEU A 119 11.68 5.26 -13.46
CA LEU A 119 10.97 4.05 -13.11
C LEU A 119 10.90 3.18 -14.37
N ASP A 120 11.38 1.94 -14.27
CA ASP A 120 11.41 0.97 -15.39
C ASP A 120 12.08 1.52 -16.68
N GLY A 121 13.14 2.35 -16.52
CA GLY A 121 13.87 2.96 -17.63
C GLY A 121 13.22 4.21 -18.23
N GLU A 122 12.09 4.65 -17.71
CA GLU A 122 11.38 5.84 -18.16
C GLU A 122 11.36 6.95 -17.10
N LYS A 123 11.43 8.22 -17.56
CA LYS A 123 11.31 9.39 -16.67
C LYS A 123 9.85 9.69 -16.38
N GLN A 124 9.45 9.43 -15.15
CA GLN A 124 8.09 9.67 -14.66
C GLN A 124 8.06 10.74 -13.56
N TRP A 125 6.89 11.36 -13.36
CA TRP A 125 6.68 12.27 -12.25
C TRP A 125 6.43 11.51 -10.97
N ARG A 126 7.10 11.99 -9.88
CA ARG A 126 6.80 11.51 -8.51
C ARG A 126 6.76 12.66 -7.53
N THR A 127 6.23 12.42 -6.35
CA THR A 127 6.35 13.35 -5.23
C THR A 127 7.80 13.49 -4.83
N ARG A 128 8.26 14.74 -4.70
CA ARG A 128 9.67 15.05 -4.44
C ARG A 128 10.13 14.49 -3.09
N LYS A 129 11.32 13.94 -3.06
CA LYS A 129 11.99 13.61 -1.80
C LYS A 129 12.64 14.86 -1.19
N TYR A 130 12.42 15.04 0.10
CA TYR A 130 13.02 16.12 0.87
C TYR A 130 13.47 15.60 2.23
N LYS A 131 14.77 15.77 2.56
CA LYS A 131 15.35 15.23 3.80
C LYS A 131 15.08 13.74 4.02
N GLY A 132 15.35 12.91 3.02
CA GLY A 132 15.30 11.45 3.09
C GLY A 132 13.95 10.80 2.76
N ALA A 133 12.83 11.55 2.71
CA ALA A 133 11.53 10.97 2.39
C ALA A 133 10.61 11.92 1.62
N CYS A 134 9.42 11.46 1.27
CA CYS A 134 8.40 12.26 0.59
C CYS A 134 8.19 13.62 1.27
N ILE A 135 8.10 14.69 0.48
CA ILE A 135 7.93 16.06 0.97
C ILE A 135 6.62 16.26 1.74
N PHE A 136 5.61 15.43 1.49
CA PHE A 136 4.33 15.43 2.22
C PHE A 136 4.38 14.71 3.56
N LEU A 137 5.48 14.01 3.88
CA LEU A 137 5.65 13.37 5.18
C LEU A 137 6.08 14.41 6.23
N ASN A 138 5.18 14.77 7.13
CA ASN A 138 5.48 15.55 8.32
C ASN A 138 6.34 14.72 9.30
N ARG A 139 7.39 15.31 9.83
CA ARG A 139 8.34 14.66 10.74
C ARG A 139 7.89 14.78 12.19
N PRO A 140 8.42 13.93 13.10
CA PRO A 140 8.23 14.09 14.54
C PRO A 140 8.50 15.52 15.03
N GLY A 141 7.64 16.02 15.91
CA GLY A 141 7.73 17.39 16.45
C GLY A 141 7.04 18.48 15.64
N PHE A 142 6.45 18.15 14.49
CA PHE A 142 5.60 19.11 13.78
C PHE A 142 4.26 19.30 14.50
N ALA A 143 3.87 20.55 14.77
CA ALA A 143 2.66 20.86 15.53
C ALA A 143 1.36 20.35 14.86
N GLY A 144 1.34 20.26 13.51
CA GLY A 144 0.20 19.75 12.75
C GLY A 144 0.05 18.22 12.78
N GLY A 145 0.95 17.51 13.48
CA GLY A 145 0.98 16.08 13.59
C GLY A 145 2.02 15.42 12.67
N ILE A 146 2.49 14.24 13.10
CA ILE A 146 3.44 13.41 12.36
C ILE A 146 2.71 12.67 11.24
N GLY A 147 3.40 12.45 10.10
CA GLY A 147 2.97 11.56 9.03
C GLY A 147 2.49 12.27 7.76
N CYS A 148 1.80 11.57 6.86
CA CYS A 148 1.41 12.13 5.56
C CYS A 148 0.41 13.28 5.70
N ALA A 149 0.79 14.48 5.24
CA ALA A 149 -0.06 15.67 5.28
C ALA A 149 -1.38 15.49 4.50
N LEU A 150 -1.33 14.79 3.35
CA LEU A 150 -2.51 14.51 2.52
C LEU A 150 -3.49 13.59 3.25
N HIS A 151 -2.99 12.50 3.85
CA HIS A 151 -3.82 11.57 4.62
C HIS A 151 -4.45 12.25 5.84
N SER A 152 -3.64 12.97 6.63
CA SER A 152 -4.14 13.70 7.81
C SER A 152 -5.17 14.75 7.42
N LYS A 153 -5.00 15.40 6.27
CA LYS A 153 -5.97 16.39 5.78
C LYS A 153 -7.29 15.73 5.37
N ALA A 154 -7.24 14.59 4.68
CA ALA A 154 -8.45 13.84 4.33
C ALA A 154 -9.27 13.50 5.59
N LEU A 155 -8.61 12.98 6.62
CA LEU A 155 -9.27 12.67 7.91
C LEU A 155 -9.87 13.92 8.58
N LYS A 156 -9.18 15.07 8.54
CA LYS A 156 -9.70 16.34 9.08
C LYS A 156 -10.91 16.86 8.30
N LEU A 157 -11.01 16.54 7.02
CA LEU A 157 -12.13 16.92 6.15
C LEU A 157 -13.28 15.92 6.17
N ASP A 158 -13.12 14.80 6.89
CA ASP A 158 -14.05 13.66 6.91
C ASP A 158 -14.33 13.12 5.49
N VAL A 159 -13.25 12.98 4.71
CA VAL A 159 -13.29 12.37 3.38
C VAL A 159 -12.34 11.17 3.31
N GLU A 160 -12.62 10.24 2.40
CA GLU A 160 -11.78 9.05 2.20
C GLU A 160 -10.37 9.46 1.75
N PRO A 161 -9.31 8.92 2.37
CA PRO A 161 -7.92 9.25 2.04
C PRO A 161 -7.56 9.06 0.56
N LEU A 162 -8.21 8.13 -0.14
CA LEU A 162 -8.00 7.89 -1.57
C LEU A 162 -8.32 9.12 -2.43
N THR A 163 -9.23 10.00 -1.98
CA THR A 163 -9.59 11.22 -2.71
C THR A 163 -8.53 12.32 -2.66
N MET A 164 -7.50 12.15 -1.82
CA MET A 164 -6.46 13.17 -1.63
C MET A 164 -5.04 12.67 -1.85
N LYS A 165 -4.81 11.37 -1.80
CA LYS A 165 -3.48 10.76 -1.94
C LYS A 165 -3.22 10.37 -3.39
N PRO A 166 -1.95 10.35 -3.85
CA PRO A 166 -1.59 9.69 -5.11
C PRO A 166 -2.03 8.23 -5.12
N GLU A 167 -2.32 7.70 -6.31
CA GLU A 167 -2.86 6.36 -6.49
C GLU A 167 -2.02 5.29 -5.79
N VAL A 168 -0.72 5.25 -6.01
CA VAL A 168 0.17 4.30 -5.35
C VAL A 168 0.12 4.40 -3.82
N CYS A 169 -0.11 5.60 -3.27
CA CYS A 169 -0.14 5.82 -1.82
C CYS A 169 -1.45 5.34 -1.17
N TRP A 170 -2.59 5.42 -1.86
CA TRP A 170 -3.84 4.93 -1.29
C TRP A 170 -4.04 3.43 -1.56
N GLN A 171 -3.50 2.91 -2.66
CA GLN A 171 -3.50 1.47 -2.92
C GLN A 171 -2.72 0.68 -1.87
N LEU A 172 -1.60 1.23 -1.36
CA LEU A 172 -0.81 0.52 -0.36
C LEU A 172 -1.64 0.21 0.90
N PRO A 173 -1.63 -1.03 1.36
CA PRO A 173 -0.76 -2.15 0.98
C PRO A 173 -1.42 -3.19 0.04
N ILE A 174 -2.33 -2.77 -0.82
CA ILE A 174 -2.92 -3.63 -1.85
C ILE A 174 -2.09 -3.50 -3.13
N ARG A 175 -1.71 -4.63 -3.70
CA ARG A 175 -1.10 -4.71 -5.02
C ARG A 175 -2.14 -5.17 -6.03
N ARG A 176 -2.39 -4.33 -7.04
CA ARG A 176 -3.14 -4.69 -8.23
C ARG A 176 -2.15 -4.96 -9.37
N THR A 177 -2.28 -6.09 -10.02
CA THR A 177 -1.62 -6.37 -11.30
C THR A 177 -2.64 -6.81 -12.33
N GLN A 178 -2.43 -6.43 -13.59
CA GLN A 178 -3.32 -6.76 -14.68
C GLN A 178 -2.51 -7.39 -15.84
N ALA A 179 -3.07 -8.42 -16.45
CA ALA A 179 -2.49 -9.06 -17.62
C ALA A 179 -3.59 -9.61 -18.54
N TRP A 180 -3.37 -9.54 -19.82
CA TRP A 180 -4.17 -10.27 -20.79
C TRP A 180 -3.71 -11.72 -20.84
N VAL A 181 -4.65 -12.64 -20.76
CA VAL A 181 -4.40 -14.10 -20.74
C VAL A 181 -5.13 -14.72 -21.92
N ASP A 182 -4.39 -15.50 -22.73
CA ASP A 182 -4.97 -16.24 -23.86
C ASP A 182 -5.85 -17.39 -23.38
N ARG A 183 -7.00 -17.56 -24.04
CA ARG A 183 -7.89 -18.69 -23.86
C ARG A 183 -7.65 -19.76 -24.94
N PRO A 184 -8.04 -21.02 -24.70
CA PRO A 184 -7.90 -22.09 -25.68
C PRO A 184 -8.66 -21.86 -27.00
N ASP A 185 -9.68 -21.03 -26.99
CA ASP A 185 -10.48 -20.64 -28.17
C ASP A 185 -9.85 -19.52 -29.00
N GLY A 186 -8.67 -19.01 -28.58
CA GLY A 186 -7.95 -17.92 -29.23
C GLY A 186 -8.42 -16.51 -28.82
N SER A 187 -9.39 -16.40 -27.93
CA SER A 187 -9.76 -15.12 -27.31
C SER A 187 -8.83 -14.76 -26.15
N GLN A 188 -8.89 -13.51 -25.71
CA GLN A 188 -8.15 -13.05 -24.54
C GLN A 188 -9.11 -12.61 -23.43
N ILE A 189 -8.69 -12.79 -22.20
CA ILE A 189 -9.39 -12.30 -21.00
C ILE A 189 -8.46 -11.39 -20.20
N LEU A 190 -9.00 -10.26 -19.70
CA LEU A 190 -8.27 -9.46 -18.74
C LEU A 190 -8.27 -10.18 -17.39
N LYS A 191 -7.09 -10.42 -16.82
CA LYS A 191 -6.93 -10.95 -15.46
C LYS A 191 -6.38 -9.88 -14.55
N THR A 192 -7.18 -9.50 -13.55
CA THR A 192 -6.75 -8.62 -12.44
C THR A 192 -6.43 -9.48 -11.23
N THR A 193 -5.26 -9.29 -10.65
CA THR A 193 -4.86 -9.93 -9.39
C THR A 193 -4.76 -8.91 -8.29
N ILE A 194 -5.45 -9.14 -7.18
CA ILE A 194 -5.41 -8.36 -5.94
C ILE A 194 -4.70 -9.18 -4.87
N THR A 195 -3.61 -8.64 -4.34
CA THR A 195 -2.80 -9.30 -3.31
C THR A 195 -2.19 -8.30 -2.34
N GLU A 196 -1.46 -8.78 -1.37
CA GLU A 196 -0.59 -7.99 -0.51
C GLU A 196 0.50 -7.30 -1.31
N TYR A 197 0.73 -6.02 -1.03
CA TYR A 197 1.92 -5.32 -1.48
C TYR A 197 3.01 -5.52 -0.43
N ASP A 198 3.66 -6.67 -0.46
CA ASP A 198 4.78 -6.99 0.42
C ASP A 198 6.09 -6.32 -0.06
N ARG A 199 7.20 -6.57 0.63
CA ARG A 199 8.53 -6.00 0.28
C ARG A 199 8.92 -6.24 -1.17
N ARG A 200 8.56 -7.40 -1.75
CA ARG A 200 8.87 -7.75 -3.15
C ARG A 200 8.22 -6.81 -4.15
N GLY A 201 7.12 -6.18 -3.76
CA GLY A 201 6.45 -5.16 -4.58
C GLY A 201 7.32 -3.93 -4.88
N TRP A 202 8.30 -3.64 -4.04
CA TRP A 202 9.22 -2.51 -4.20
C TRP A 202 10.46 -2.85 -5.04
N GLY A 203 10.52 -4.04 -5.66
CA GLY A 203 11.70 -4.50 -6.38
C GLY A 203 12.93 -4.60 -5.46
N GLU A 204 14.11 -4.29 -5.99
CA GLU A 204 15.36 -4.34 -5.22
C GLU A 204 15.34 -3.42 -3.99
N GLY A 205 14.69 -2.24 -4.07
CA GLY A 205 14.56 -1.30 -2.97
C GLY A 205 13.72 -1.82 -1.80
N GLY A 206 12.92 -2.88 -2.00
CA GLY A 206 12.16 -3.52 -0.92
C GLY A 206 13.05 -4.23 0.09
N ALA A 207 14.19 -4.75 -0.33
CA ALA A 207 15.18 -5.38 0.56
C ALA A 207 15.87 -4.36 1.46
N ASP A 208 16.00 -3.11 1.01
CA ASP A 208 16.67 -2.02 1.72
C ASP A 208 15.79 -1.33 2.77
N LEU A 209 14.47 -1.59 2.74
CA LEU A 209 13.57 -1.05 3.75
C LEU A 209 13.90 -1.65 5.14
N HIS A 210 14.18 -0.82 6.13
CA HIS A 210 14.40 -1.27 7.49
C HIS A 210 13.19 -1.98 8.06
N TRP A 211 12.01 -1.49 7.73
CA TRP A 211 10.76 -1.99 8.24
C TRP A 211 9.66 -1.90 7.19
N TYR A 212 8.79 -2.90 7.13
CA TYR A 212 7.62 -2.85 6.29
C TYR A 212 6.40 -3.49 6.98
N CYS A 213 5.31 -2.72 7.06
CA CYS A 213 4.20 -3.00 7.95
C CYS A 213 3.40 -4.27 7.62
N THR A 214 3.41 -4.74 6.37
CA THR A 214 2.58 -5.90 6.00
C THR A 214 3.07 -7.20 6.62
N GLY A 215 4.36 -7.30 6.91
CA GLY A 215 4.95 -8.45 7.59
C GLY A 215 5.02 -8.32 9.12
N ASP A 216 4.75 -7.14 9.68
CA ASP A 216 4.93 -6.89 11.12
C ASP A 216 3.63 -7.14 11.90
N PRO A 217 3.63 -8.06 12.89
CA PRO A 217 2.48 -8.30 13.77
C PRO A 217 1.92 -7.04 14.43
N ALA A 218 2.77 -6.03 14.71
CA ALA A 218 2.33 -4.76 15.28
C ALA A 218 1.36 -3.97 14.39
N ALA A 219 1.31 -4.27 13.09
CA ALA A 219 0.34 -3.71 12.16
C ALA A 219 -0.88 -4.61 11.94
N HIS A 220 -0.88 -5.84 12.46
CA HIS A 220 -2.02 -6.78 12.34
C HIS A 220 -2.92 -6.73 13.56
N ILE A 221 -3.34 -5.54 13.95
CA ILE A 221 -4.16 -5.24 15.14
C ILE A 221 -5.52 -4.62 14.81
N GLY A 222 -5.92 -4.68 13.54
CA GLY A 222 -7.15 -4.10 13.05
C GLY A 222 -8.39 -4.84 13.59
N LYS A 223 -9.40 -4.09 14.06
CA LYS A 223 -10.70 -4.64 14.43
C LYS A 223 -11.50 -5.18 13.24
N LYS A 224 -11.22 -4.65 12.06
CA LYS A 224 -11.80 -5.08 10.79
C LYS A 224 -10.69 -5.77 9.97
N GLN A 225 -11.09 -6.72 9.16
CA GLN A 225 -10.20 -7.34 8.19
C GLN A 225 -9.95 -6.40 7.00
N VAL A 226 -8.86 -6.62 6.25
CA VAL A 226 -8.45 -5.77 5.12
C VAL A 226 -9.59 -5.57 4.11
N TRP A 227 -10.32 -6.62 3.72
CA TRP A 227 -11.45 -6.48 2.79
C TRP A 227 -12.54 -5.50 3.27
N GLN A 228 -12.68 -5.29 4.60
CA GLN A 228 -13.64 -4.37 5.19
C GLN A 228 -13.06 -2.97 5.38
N SER A 229 -11.82 -2.89 5.89
CA SER A 229 -11.17 -1.61 6.18
C SER A 229 -10.70 -0.88 4.93
N TYR A 230 -10.41 -1.63 3.85
CA TYR A 230 -10.04 -1.15 2.52
C TYR A 230 -11.18 -1.29 1.50
N GLY A 231 -12.42 -1.29 1.97
CA GLY A 231 -13.60 -1.34 1.11
C GLY A 231 -13.65 -0.25 0.05
N PRO A 232 -13.44 1.03 0.40
CA PRO A 232 -13.38 2.13 -0.58
C PRO A 232 -12.31 1.92 -1.65
N GLU A 233 -11.09 1.57 -1.26
CA GLU A 233 -9.97 1.33 -2.18
C GLU A 233 -10.23 0.12 -3.08
N LEU A 234 -10.74 -0.97 -2.53
CA LEU A 234 -11.12 -2.15 -3.31
C LEU A 234 -12.27 -1.86 -4.28
N THR A 235 -13.21 -1.01 -3.89
CA THR A 235 -14.29 -0.55 -4.77
C THR A 235 -13.73 0.28 -5.93
N GLU A 236 -12.79 1.17 -5.67
CA GLU A 236 -12.13 1.96 -6.70
C GLU A 236 -11.33 1.08 -7.67
N LEU A 237 -10.66 0.04 -7.15
CA LEU A 237 -9.83 -0.87 -7.95
C LEU A 237 -10.63 -1.86 -8.80
N LEU A 238 -11.81 -2.30 -8.35
CA LEU A 238 -12.57 -3.41 -8.94
C LEU A 238 -13.94 -3.01 -9.48
N GLY A 239 -14.48 -1.88 -9.03
CA GLY A 239 -15.88 -1.50 -9.24
C GLY A 239 -16.82 -2.04 -8.16
N GLU A 240 -17.97 -1.38 -7.99
CA GLU A 240 -18.92 -1.67 -6.91
C GLU A 240 -19.44 -3.13 -6.90
N LYS A 241 -19.79 -3.67 -8.09
CA LYS A 241 -20.36 -5.02 -8.16
C LYS A 241 -19.33 -6.11 -7.92
N ALA A 242 -18.11 -5.93 -8.45
CA ALA A 242 -17.03 -6.88 -8.21
C ALA A 242 -16.58 -6.86 -6.75
N TYR A 243 -16.53 -5.69 -6.11
CA TYR A 243 -16.28 -5.61 -4.66
C TYR A 243 -17.40 -6.25 -3.84
N ALA A 244 -18.66 -6.07 -4.19
CA ALA A 244 -19.78 -6.70 -3.49
C ALA A 244 -19.73 -8.24 -3.56
N GLU A 245 -19.35 -8.80 -4.72
CA GLU A 245 -19.12 -10.23 -4.89
C GLU A 245 -17.93 -10.70 -4.04
N LEU A 246 -16.80 -10.00 -4.09
CA LEU A 246 -15.64 -10.27 -3.24
C LEU A 246 -16.01 -10.26 -1.75
N ALA A 247 -16.75 -9.27 -1.29
CA ALA A 247 -17.21 -9.16 0.10
C ALA A 247 -18.08 -10.34 0.51
N THR A 248 -18.92 -10.84 -0.41
CA THR A 248 -19.74 -12.04 -0.19
C THR A 248 -18.86 -13.28 -0.05
N MET A 249 -17.84 -13.43 -0.90
CA MET A 249 -16.88 -14.52 -0.80
C MET A 249 -16.07 -14.48 0.50
N CYS A 250 -15.60 -13.31 0.91
CA CYS A 250 -14.90 -13.13 2.19
C CYS A 250 -15.77 -13.54 3.38
N LYS A 251 -17.02 -13.09 3.45
CA LYS A 251 -17.99 -13.49 4.50
C LYS A 251 -18.24 -15.00 4.53
N ARG A 252 -18.45 -15.59 3.36
CA ARG A 252 -18.66 -17.05 3.23
C ARG A 252 -17.44 -17.81 3.72
N ARG A 253 -16.25 -17.34 3.35
CA ARG A 253 -15.00 -18.00 3.72
C ARG A 253 -14.74 -17.98 5.22
N GLN A 254 -15.00 -16.85 5.88
CA GLN A 254 -14.93 -16.75 7.34
C GLN A 254 -15.81 -17.81 8.04
N GLY A 255 -17.04 -18.01 7.54
CA GLY A 255 -17.98 -18.98 8.10
C GLY A 255 -17.54 -20.45 7.98
N LEU A 256 -16.62 -20.76 7.06
CA LEU A 256 -16.14 -22.14 6.86
C LEU A 256 -14.98 -22.53 7.80
N GLY A 257 -14.32 -21.58 8.45
CA GLY A 257 -13.18 -21.85 9.34
C GLY A 257 -11.93 -22.47 8.64
N LEU A 258 -11.94 -22.54 7.30
CA LEU A 258 -10.88 -23.15 6.49
C LEU A 258 -10.07 -22.06 5.81
N ILE A 259 -9.29 -21.31 6.56
CA ILE A 259 -8.54 -20.17 6.06
C ILE A 259 -7.05 -20.37 6.33
N ALA A 260 -6.23 -20.13 5.30
CA ALA A 260 -4.81 -19.89 5.50
C ALA A 260 -4.66 -18.50 6.15
N VAL A 261 -4.50 -18.45 7.46
CA VAL A 261 -4.39 -17.18 8.21
C VAL A 261 -3.02 -16.57 7.94
N HIS A 262 -2.98 -15.27 7.73
CA HIS A 262 -1.73 -14.54 7.55
C HIS A 262 -0.82 -14.67 8.79
N PRO A 263 0.46 -15.09 8.63
CA PRO A 263 1.33 -15.36 9.78
C PRO A 263 1.49 -14.19 10.74
N ALA A 264 1.54 -12.95 10.24
CA ALA A 264 1.61 -11.77 11.09
C ALA A 264 0.33 -11.55 11.90
N THR A 265 -0.85 -11.91 11.37
CA THR A 265 -2.11 -11.90 12.12
C THR A 265 -2.07 -12.95 13.25
N VAL A 266 -1.55 -14.15 12.97
CA VAL A 266 -1.40 -15.20 13.99
C VAL A 266 -0.44 -14.74 15.09
N ALA A 267 0.68 -14.14 14.71
CA ALA A 267 1.70 -13.66 15.65
C ALA A 267 1.23 -12.45 16.49
N ALA A 268 0.30 -11.64 15.96
CA ALA A 268 -0.31 -10.53 16.70
C ALA A 268 -1.25 -11.00 17.83
N GLY A 269 -1.75 -12.23 17.78
CA GLY A 269 -2.64 -12.81 18.77
C GLY A 269 -4.14 -12.68 18.42
N PRO A 270 -5.02 -12.98 19.39
CA PRO A 270 -6.48 -12.97 19.15
C PRO A 270 -7.01 -11.56 18.89
N HIS A 271 -8.02 -11.46 18.02
CA HIS A 271 -8.71 -10.23 17.57
C HIS A 271 -10.16 -10.21 18.00
#